data_4548872c651bf6d3e1a4ddfd2f50720c
#
_entry.id   4548872c651bf6d3e1a4ddfd2f50720c
#
_cell.length_a   1.000
_cell.length_b   1.000
_cell.length_c   1.000
_cell.angle_alpha   90.00
_cell.angle_beta   90.00
_cell.angle_gamma   90.00
#
_symmetry.space_group_name_H-M   'P 1'
#
loop_
_entity.id
_entity.type
_entity.pdbx_description
1 polymer ?
#
loop_
_entity_poly.entity_id
_entity_poly.type
_entity_poly.pdbx_seq_one_letter_code
_entity_poly.pdbx_strand_id
1 'polypeptide(L)'
;MFTGIIECIATVEKIEKDKGNLNISLKSSITKELKVDQSLCHNGVCLTVVKLNDDIYTVTVIAESLKKTNLGELKPGDIVNLERSMSVNSRFDGHVVQGHVDEVAVCSESFETNGSWKYVFKHSEQNITVEKGSITINGVSLTVVNSTSGSFSVAIIPYTYENTNFKKIVEGSKVNLEFDILGKYISKLIKKH
;
A
#
# COMPACT_ATOMS: atom_id res chain seq x y z
N MET A 1 -11.20 -5.14 4.98
CA MET A 1 -11.32 -5.01 3.50
C MET A 1 -11.23 -3.55 3.13
N PHE A 2 -10.54 -3.26 2.04
CA PHE A 2 -10.25 -1.94 1.50
C PHE A 2 -10.55 -1.94 -0.01
N THR A 3 -10.46 -0.78 -0.65
CA THR A 3 -10.71 -0.61 -2.08
C THR A 3 -9.47 -0.16 -2.85
N GLY A 4 -8.43 0.29 -2.14
CA GLY A 4 -7.23 0.89 -2.71
C GLY A 4 -7.42 2.36 -3.10
N ILE A 5 -8.42 3.03 -2.54
CA ILE A 5 -8.64 4.47 -2.68
C ILE A 5 -8.11 5.16 -1.42
N ILE A 6 -7.05 5.92 -1.57
CA ILE A 6 -6.40 6.60 -0.46
C ILE A 6 -7.28 7.76 0.01
N GLU A 7 -7.58 7.78 1.32
CA GLU A 7 -8.36 8.86 1.94
C GLU A 7 -7.49 10.05 2.34
N CYS A 8 -6.29 9.78 2.85
CA CYS A 8 -5.32 10.80 3.20
C CYS A 8 -3.92 10.19 3.36
N ILE A 9 -2.95 11.05 3.64
CA ILE A 9 -1.60 10.66 4.04
C ILE A 9 -1.40 10.94 5.54
N ALA A 10 -0.63 10.08 6.21
CA ALA A 10 -0.11 10.32 7.54
C ALA A 10 1.38 10.63 7.50
N THR A 11 1.86 11.36 8.49
CA THR A 11 3.29 11.53 8.77
C THR A 11 3.71 10.64 9.92
N VAL A 12 4.83 9.95 9.78
CA VAL A 12 5.45 9.19 10.87
C VAL A 12 6.06 10.16 11.87
N GLU A 13 5.59 10.12 13.11
CA GLU A 13 6.10 10.97 14.20
C GLU A 13 7.17 10.27 15.02
N LYS A 14 6.95 8.98 15.33
CA LYS A 14 7.86 8.21 16.18
C LYS A 14 7.83 6.73 15.82
N ILE A 15 8.98 6.06 15.98
CA ILE A 15 9.11 4.61 15.83
C ILE A 15 9.82 4.07 17.07
N GLU A 16 9.24 3.07 17.71
CA GLU A 16 9.78 2.41 18.90
C GLU A 16 9.83 0.90 18.69
N LYS A 17 10.96 0.29 19.02
CA LYS A 17 11.10 -1.17 19.00
C LYS A 17 10.53 -1.79 20.28
N ASP A 18 9.73 -2.83 20.12
CA ASP A 18 9.19 -3.62 21.23
C ASP A 18 9.25 -5.13 20.90
N LYS A 19 10.18 -5.85 21.53
CA LYS A 19 10.32 -7.32 21.44
C LYS A 19 10.29 -7.91 20.02
N GLY A 20 10.90 -7.24 19.06
CA GLY A 20 10.91 -7.66 17.65
C GLY A 20 9.79 -7.06 16.80
N ASN A 21 8.87 -6.33 17.38
CA ASN A 21 7.87 -5.53 16.70
C ASN A 21 8.31 -4.06 16.59
N LEU A 22 7.61 -3.28 15.76
CA LEU A 22 7.72 -1.82 15.75
C LEU A 22 6.37 -1.20 16.12
N ASN A 23 6.38 -0.30 17.10
CA ASN A 23 5.29 0.62 17.36
C ASN A 23 5.54 1.89 16.56
N ILE A 24 4.66 2.19 15.60
CA ILE A 24 4.74 3.37 14.76
C ILE A 24 3.63 4.32 15.18
N SER A 25 4.03 5.52 15.62
CA SER A 25 3.10 6.61 15.95
C SER A 25 3.02 7.55 14.74
N LEU A 26 1.80 7.83 14.30
CA LEU A 26 1.53 8.61 13.08
C LEU A 26 0.50 9.71 13.39
N LYS A 27 0.63 10.79 12.62
CA LYS A 27 -0.30 11.92 12.61
C LYS A 27 -1.01 12.02 11.29
N SER A 28 -2.34 12.17 11.30
CA SER A 28 -3.14 12.34 10.08
C SER A 28 -4.38 13.19 10.33
N SER A 29 -4.99 13.68 9.25
CA SER A 29 -6.25 14.45 9.31
C SER A 29 -7.42 13.65 9.88
N ILE A 30 -7.42 12.32 9.71
CA ILE A 30 -8.50 11.42 10.15
C ILE A 30 -8.28 10.85 11.57
N THR A 31 -7.18 11.20 12.24
CA THR A 31 -6.85 10.62 13.57
C THR A 31 -7.99 10.71 14.58
N LYS A 32 -8.70 11.85 14.61
CA LYS A 32 -9.82 12.06 15.53
C LYS A 32 -11.06 11.20 15.24
N GLU A 33 -11.15 10.61 14.06
CA GLU A 33 -12.23 9.73 13.65
C GLU A 33 -11.90 8.25 13.88
N LEU A 34 -10.65 7.93 14.23
CA LEU A 34 -10.19 6.58 14.50
C LEU A 34 -10.64 6.07 15.85
N LYS A 35 -10.67 4.75 16.00
CA LYS A 35 -10.95 4.06 17.27
C LYS A 35 -9.87 3.00 17.51
N VAL A 36 -9.55 2.76 18.79
CA VAL A 36 -8.74 1.61 19.18
C VAL A 36 -9.42 0.33 18.70
N ASP A 37 -8.65 -0.66 18.28
CA ASP A 37 -9.08 -1.94 17.68
C ASP A 37 -9.65 -1.83 16.25
N GLN A 38 -9.59 -0.65 15.63
CA GLN A 38 -9.98 -0.45 14.25
C GLN A 38 -8.85 -0.87 13.30
N SER A 39 -9.21 -1.55 12.19
CA SER A 39 -8.30 -1.81 11.07
C SER A 39 -8.13 -0.56 10.21
N LEU A 40 -6.89 -0.22 9.91
CA LEU A 40 -6.48 0.89 9.05
C LEU A 40 -5.36 0.41 8.13
N CYS A 41 -5.45 0.73 6.86
CA CYS A 41 -4.45 0.35 5.84
C CYS A 41 -3.34 1.40 5.79
N HIS A 42 -2.08 0.96 5.90
CA HIS A 42 -0.87 1.80 5.88
C HIS A 42 0.03 1.35 4.73
N ASN A 43 0.18 2.14 3.68
CA ASN A 43 0.92 1.73 2.48
C ASN A 43 0.53 0.31 2.01
N GLY A 44 -0.77 -0.02 2.02
CA GLY A 44 -1.26 -1.34 1.63
C GLY A 44 -1.18 -2.42 2.71
N VAL A 45 -0.76 -2.10 3.94
CA VAL A 45 -0.69 -3.04 5.06
C VAL A 45 -1.82 -2.79 6.04
N CYS A 46 -2.68 -3.77 6.26
CA CYS A 46 -3.73 -3.73 7.27
C CYS A 46 -3.11 -3.84 8.67
N LEU A 47 -3.24 -2.79 9.47
CA LEU A 47 -2.78 -2.74 10.85
C LEU A 47 -3.91 -2.33 11.78
N THR A 48 -3.82 -2.75 13.03
CA THR A 48 -4.78 -2.37 14.06
C THR A 48 -4.29 -1.13 14.82
N VAL A 49 -5.18 -0.16 15.02
CA VAL A 49 -4.92 0.99 15.88
C VAL A 49 -4.89 0.52 17.34
N VAL A 50 -3.75 0.68 18.02
CA VAL A 50 -3.58 0.20 19.40
C VAL A 50 -3.64 1.32 20.43
N LYS A 51 -3.41 2.58 20.03
CA LYS A 51 -3.44 3.73 20.91
C LYS A 51 -3.83 4.99 20.15
N LEU A 52 -4.55 5.87 20.85
CA LEU A 52 -4.90 7.23 20.40
C LEU A 52 -4.45 8.24 21.45
N ASN A 53 -3.86 9.34 21.02
CA ASN A 53 -3.44 10.45 21.86
C ASN A 53 -3.52 11.75 21.05
N ASP A 54 -4.56 12.55 21.28
CA ASP A 54 -4.87 13.79 20.57
C ASP A 54 -4.94 13.59 19.03
N ASP A 55 -3.95 14.09 18.32
CA ASP A 55 -3.84 14.01 16.85
C ASP A 55 -2.86 12.94 16.36
N ILE A 56 -2.38 12.10 17.27
CA ILE A 56 -1.45 10.99 17.01
C ILE A 56 -2.13 9.66 17.34
N TYR A 57 -1.99 8.68 16.46
CA TYR A 57 -2.34 7.29 16.72
C TYR A 57 -1.13 6.39 16.59
N THR A 58 -1.20 5.22 17.22
CA THR A 58 -0.13 4.22 17.18
C THR A 58 -0.67 2.90 16.64
N VAL A 59 0.13 2.25 15.80
CA VAL A 59 -0.07 0.89 15.31
C VAL A 59 1.15 0.04 15.65
N THR A 60 0.95 -1.28 15.82
CA THR A 60 2.04 -2.23 16.03
C THR A 60 2.24 -3.07 14.78
N VAL A 61 3.46 -3.06 14.24
CA VAL A 61 3.88 -3.88 13.10
C VAL A 61 4.65 -5.08 13.62
N ILE A 62 4.12 -6.28 13.42
CA ILE A 62 4.75 -7.52 13.88
C ILE A 62 5.92 -7.95 12.97
N ALA A 63 6.81 -8.79 13.48
CA ALA A 63 8.02 -9.22 12.78
C ALA A 63 7.76 -9.83 11.38
N GLU A 64 6.65 -10.54 11.19
CA GLU A 64 6.27 -11.09 9.87
C GLU A 64 5.99 -9.98 8.86
N SER A 65 5.19 -8.99 9.25
CA SER A 65 4.86 -7.83 8.39
C SER A 65 6.13 -7.02 8.06
N LEU A 66 7.04 -6.87 9.02
CA LEU A 66 8.32 -6.18 8.79
C LEU A 66 9.20 -6.87 7.74
N LYS A 67 9.12 -8.19 7.62
CA LYS A 67 9.90 -8.96 6.62
C LYS A 67 9.32 -8.84 5.22
N LYS A 68 8.01 -8.65 5.09
CA LYS A 68 7.28 -8.68 3.82
C LYS A 68 6.94 -7.31 3.26
N THR A 69 7.16 -6.25 4.03
CA THR A 69 6.73 -4.90 3.67
C THR A 69 7.84 -3.88 3.84
N ASN A 70 7.66 -2.70 3.24
CA ASN A 70 8.59 -1.58 3.40
C ASN A 70 8.42 -0.81 4.73
N LEU A 71 7.49 -1.22 5.60
CA LEU A 71 7.22 -0.52 6.86
C LEU A 71 8.41 -0.51 7.82
N GLY A 72 9.28 -1.53 7.74
CA GLY A 72 10.50 -1.60 8.55
C GLY A 72 11.57 -0.57 8.17
N GLU A 73 11.45 0.08 7.02
CA GLU A 73 12.39 1.09 6.51
C GLU A 73 11.93 2.53 6.80
N LEU A 74 10.70 2.71 7.32
CA LEU A 74 10.14 4.01 7.65
C LEU A 74 10.98 4.74 8.72
N LYS A 75 10.99 6.06 8.60
CA LYS A 75 11.66 6.99 9.52
C LYS A 75 10.69 8.11 9.93
N PRO A 76 10.90 8.75 11.08
CA PRO A 76 10.19 9.98 11.42
C PRO A 76 10.29 11.00 10.28
N GLY A 77 9.15 11.61 9.91
CA GLY A 77 8.99 12.51 8.77
C GLY A 77 8.55 11.85 7.46
N ASP A 78 8.62 10.53 7.35
CA ASP A 78 8.11 9.82 6.16
C ASP A 78 6.58 9.92 6.09
N ILE A 79 6.05 9.87 4.86
CA ILE A 79 4.62 9.90 4.59
C ILE A 79 4.10 8.51 4.23
N VAL A 80 2.91 8.18 4.73
CA VAL A 80 2.25 6.89 4.59
C VAL A 80 0.84 7.09 4.05
N ASN A 81 0.46 6.36 3.00
CA ASN A 81 -0.90 6.34 2.48
C ASN A 81 -1.84 5.67 3.47
N LEU A 82 -3.01 6.25 3.70
CA LEU A 82 -4.02 5.71 4.60
C LEU A 82 -5.34 5.47 3.89
N GLU A 83 -5.97 4.34 4.23
CA GLU A 83 -7.36 4.02 3.89
C GLU A 83 -8.00 3.30 5.07
N ARG A 84 -9.17 3.76 5.52
CA ARG A 84 -9.98 3.05 6.52
C ARG A 84 -10.65 1.82 5.92
N SER A 85 -10.93 0.83 6.74
CA SER A 85 -11.72 -0.31 6.31
C SER A 85 -13.11 0.13 5.82
N MET A 86 -13.60 -0.53 4.75
CA MET A 86 -14.90 -0.27 4.16
C MET A 86 -16.03 -0.36 5.18
N SER A 87 -16.96 0.56 5.12
CA SER A 87 -18.26 0.43 5.79
C SER A 87 -19.24 -0.38 4.93
N VAL A 88 -20.32 -0.90 5.56
CA VAL A 88 -21.32 -1.73 4.88
C VAL A 88 -21.99 -1.03 3.68
N ASN A 89 -22.06 0.29 3.69
CA ASN A 89 -22.70 1.09 2.64
C ASN A 89 -21.71 1.83 1.73
N SER A 90 -20.41 1.51 1.82
CA SER A 90 -19.38 2.14 0.98
C SER A 90 -19.51 1.72 -0.49
N ARG A 91 -19.14 2.63 -1.40
CA ARG A 91 -18.92 2.28 -2.80
C ARG A 91 -17.63 1.47 -2.92
N PHE A 92 -17.55 0.71 -4.00
CA PHE A 92 -16.41 -0.08 -4.37
C PHE A 92 -15.71 0.57 -5.57
N ASP A 93 -14.95 1.66 -5.31
CA ASP A 93 -14.41 2.52 -6.37
C ASP A 93 -13.07 2.04 -6.95
N GLY A 94 -12.39 1.07 -6.30
CA GLY A 94 -11.17 0.45 -6.78
C GLY A 94 -11.34 -1.04 -7.09
N HIS A 95 -10.57 -1.89 -6.41
CA HIS A 95 -10.70 -3.35 -6.48
C HIS A 95 -10.62 -3.97 -5.08
N VAL A 96 -10.79 -5.29 -4.93
CA VAL A 96 -10.72 -5.96 -3.62
C VAL A 96 -9.30 -5.91 -3.09
N VAL A 97 -9.08 -5.11 -2.06
CA VAL A 97 -7.80 -4.97 -1.36
C VAL A 97 -7.96 -5.49 0.07
N GLN A 98 -7.11 -6.44 0.44
CA GLN A 98 -7.16 -7.05 1.77
C GLN A 98 -6.29 -6.30 2.78
N GLY A 99 -5.28 -5.58 2.31
CA GLY A 99 -4.20 -5.04 3.13
C GLY A 99 -3.15 -6.11 3.47
N HIS A 100 -3.03 -7.11 2.63
CA HIS A 100 -2.13 -8.26 2.81
C HIS A 100 -1.07 -8.26 1.71
N VAL A 101 -0.02 -7.49 1.94
CA VAL A 101 1.10 -7.32 1.03
C VAL A 101 1.75 -8.67 0.73
N ASP A 102 1.95 -8.93 -0.56
CA ASP A 102 2.58 -10.17 -1.05
C ASP A 102 4.11 -10.03 -1.05
N GLU A 103 4.61 -8.90 -1.53
CA GLU A 103 6.04 -8.63 -1.63
C GLU A 103 6.36 -7.13 -1.71
N VAL A 104 7.63 -6.83 -1.59
CA VAL A 104 8.19 -5.50 -1.86
C VAL A 104 8.79 -5.49 -3.25
N ALA A 105 8.33 -4.57 -4.10
CA ALA A 105 8.87 -4.33 -5.43
C ALA A 105 9.80 -3.10 -5.43
N VAL A 106 10.59 -2.97 -6.48
CA VAL A 106 11.48 -1.84 -6.70
C VAL A 106 10.99 -1.03 -7.90
N CYS A 107 10.84 0.28 -7.73
CA CYS A 107 10.62 1.21 -8.82
C CYS A 107 11.90 1.28 -9.68
N SER A 108 11.83 0.83 -10.93
CA SER A 108 12.98 0.87 -11.84
C SER A 108 13.01 2.11 -12.73
N GLU A 109 11.85 2.76 -12.92
CA GLU A 109 11.75 4.00 -13.69
C GLU A 109 10.59 4.83 -13.14
N SER A 110 10.77 6.16 -13.07
CA SER A 110 9.70 7.11 -12.76
C SER A 110 9.91 8.39 -13.55
N PHE A 111 8.91 8.82 -14.31
CA PHE A 111 8.98 10.06 -15.10
C PHE A 111 7.60 10.60 -15.43
N GLU A 112 7.54 11.92 -15.58
CA GLU A 112 6.35 12.61 -16.08
C GLU A 112 6.30 12.51 -17.62
N THR A 113 5.10 12.28 -18.13
CA THR A 113 4.84 12.29 -19.57
C THR A 113 3.42 12.81 -19.86
N ASN A 114 3.34 13.92 -20.62
CA ASN A 114 2.07 14.50 -21.07
C ASN A 114 1.04 14.73 -19.94
N GLY A 115 1.49 15.24 -18.79
CA GLY A 115 0.60 15.56 -17.65
C GLY A 115 0.17 14.34 -16.82
N SER A 116 0.83 13.23 -16.98
CA SER A 116 0.69 12.04 -16.13
C SER A 116 2.06 11.52 -15.71
N TRP A 117 2.13 10.67 -14.70
CA TRP A 117 3.38 10.05 -14.25
C TRP A 117 3.37 8.57 -14.56
N LYS A 118 4.41 8.09 -15.22
CA LYS A 118 4.63 6.68 -15.46
C LYS A 118 5.65 6.13 -14.46
N TYR A 119 5.33 4.96 -13.90
CA TYR A 119 6.22 4.19 -13.03
C TYR A 119 6.36 2.78 -13.58
N VAL A 120 7.58 2.24 -13.54
CA VAL A 120 7.87 0.84 -13.86
C VAL A 120 8.35 0.15 -12.60
N PHE A 121 7.78 -1.01 -12.28
CA PHE A 121 8.13 -1.79 -11.11
C PHE A 121 8.63 -3.17 -11.50
N LYS A 122 9.69 -3.62 -10.80
CA LYS A 122 10.20 -4.98 -10.87
C LYS A 122 9.73 -5.77 -9.67
N HIS A 123 9.20 -6.98 -9.91
CA HIS A 123 8.68 -7.87 -8.90
C HIS A 123 9.13 -9.32 -9.15
N SER A 124 8.81 -10.24 -8.22
CA SER A 124 9.09 -11.66 -8.37
C SER A 124 8.28 -12.27 -9.53
N GLU A 125 8.91 -13.09 -10.35
CA GLU A 125 8.25 -13.82 -11.43
C GLU A 125 7.24 -14.88 -10.94
N GLN A 126 7.20 -15.15 -9.64
CA GLN A 126 6.24 -16.08 -9.04
C GLN A 126 4.81 -15.52 -9.04
N ASN A 127 4.69 -14.20 -9.07
CA ASN A 127 3.41 -13.50 -9.07
C ASN A 127 3.10 -12.99 -10.48
N ILE A 128 1.81 -12.99 -10.83
CA ILE A 128 1.34 -12.67 -12.18
C ILE A 128 0.60 -11.34 -12.14
N THR A 129 0.96 -10.43 -13.05
CA THR A 129 0.14 -9.28 -13.41
C THR A 129 -0.58 -9.56 -14.74
N VAL A 130 -1.72 -8.92 -14.95
CA VAL A 130 -2.50 -9.04 -16.18
C VAL A 130 -2.64 -7.66 -16.81
N GLU A 131 -2.38 -7.57 -18.12
CA GLU A 131 -2.56 -6.31 -18.86
C GLU A 131 -3.98 -5.78 -18.67
N LYS A 132 -4.12 -4.51 -18.26
CA LYS A 132 -5.38 -3.86 -17.88
C LYS A 132 -6.06 -4.43 -16.61
N GLY A 133 -5.42 -5.35 -15.90
CA GLY A 133 -5.85 -5.80 -14.57
C GLY A 133 -5.52 -4.77 -13.49
N SER A 134 -5.92 -5.09 -12.26
CA SER A 134 -5.67 -4.25 -11.08
C SER A 134 -4.45 -4.74 -10.29
N ILE A 135 -3.75 -3.79 -9.69
CA ILE A 135 -2.66 -4.01 -8.74
C ILE A 135 -2.73 -2.96 -7.63
N THR A 136 -2.34 -3.34 -6.43
CA THR A 136 -2.22 -2.39 -5.32
C THR A 136 -0.74 -2.05 -5.09
N ILE A 137 -0.39 -0.76 -5.14
CA ILE A 137 0.97 -0.26 -4.89
C ILE A 137 0.92 0.72 -3.72
N ASN A 138 1.60 0.41 -2.62
CA ASN A 138 1.50 1.18 -1.38
C ASN A 138 0.03 1.53 -1.01
N GLY A 139 -0.89 0.57 -1.18
CA GLY A 139 -2.30 0.72 -0.90
C GLY A 139 -3.12 1.40 -2.01
N VAL A 140 -2.52 1.91 -3.07
CA VAL A 140 -3.23 2.57 -4.17
C VAL A 140 -3.63 1.54 -5.22
N SER A 141 -4.92 1.45 -5.53
CA SER A 141 -5.47 0.65 -6.63
C SER A 141 -5.13 1.28 -7.98
N LEU A 142 -4.42 0.57 -8.83
CA LEU A 142 -3.95 1.07 -10.12
C LEU A 142 -4.15 0.03 -11.23
N THR A 143 -4.24 0.53 -12.46
CA THR A 143 -4.34 -0.31 -13.65
C THR A 143 -2.97 -0.66 -14.18
N VAL A 144 -2.73 -1.95 -14.38
CA VAL A 144 -1.50 -2.50 -14.96
C VAL A 144 -1.42 -2.19 -16.45
N VAL A 145 -0.26 -1.75 -16.90
CA VAL A 145 0.10 -1.60 -18.32
C VAL A 145 1.49 -2.18 -18.56
N ASN A 146 1.73 -2.65 -19.78
CA ASN A 146 2.99 -3.29 -20.16
C ASN A 146 3.37 -4.44 -19.21
N SER A 147 2.41 -5.32 -18.93
CA SER A 147 2.63 -6.51 -18.10
C SER A 147 3.59 -7.49 -18.77
N THR A 148 4.66 -7.87 -18.08
CA THR A 148 5.64 -8.89 -18.50
C THR A 148 5.96 -9.82 -17.32
N SER A 149 6.75 -10.86 -17.53
CA SER A 149 7.28 -11.66 -16.42
C SER A 149 8.20 -10.81 -15.55
N GLY A 150 7.83 -10.61 -14.29
CA GLY A 150 8.63 -9.89 -13.29
C GLY A 150 8.65 -8.37 -13.42
N SER A 151 7.83 -7.76 -14.33
CA SER A 151 7.75 -6.31 -14.46
C SER A 151 6.40 -5.86 -14.99
N PHE A 152 5.98 -4.69 -14.55
CA PHE A 152 4.82 -3.98 -15.10
C PHE A 152 5.01 -2.47 -14.95
N SER A 153 4.18 -1.70 -15.62
CA SER A 153 4.11 -0.26 -15.42
C SER A 153 2.70 0.18 -15.04
N VAL A 154 2.61 1.36 -14.46
CA VAL A 154 1.36 2.07 -14.20
C VAL A 154 1.49 3.52 -14.66
N ALA A 155 0.37 4.12 -15.03
CA ALA A 155 0.27 5.54 -15.28
C ALA A 155 -0.71 6.15 -14.28
N ILE A 156 -0.30 7.19 -13.57
CA ILE A 156 -1.12 7.87 -12.59
C ILE A 156 -1.44 9.29 -13.01
N ILE A 157 -2.64 9.73 -12.66
CA ILE A 157 -3.13 11.08 -12.90
C ILE A 157 -2.56 12.06 -11.87
N PRO A 158 -2.57 13.39 -12.15
CA PRO A 158 -2.09 14.40 -11.20
C PRO A 158 -2.68 14.29 -9.81
N TYR A 159 -3.98 14.02 -9.72
CA TYR A 159 -4.66 13.87 -8.43
C TYR A 159 -4.02 12.77 -7.56
N THR A 160 -3.75 11.59 -8.12
CA THR A 160 -3.10 10.48 -7.40
C THR A 160 -1.66 10.83 -7.01
N TYR A 161 -0.92 11.48 -7.90
CA TYR A 161 0.44 11.94 -7.62
C TYR A 161 0.48 12.89 -6.42
N GLU A 162 -0.40 13.87 -6.36
CA GLU A 162 -0.41 14.90 -5.31
C GLU A 162 -0.94 14.39 -3.97
N ASN A 163 -1.96 13.51 -3.99
CA ASN A 163 -2.68 13.09 -2.81
C ASN A 163 -2.20 11.77 -2.19
N THR A 164 -1.12 11.18 -2.74
CA THR A 164 -0.52 9.95 -2.21
C THR A 164 0.99 10.09 -2.04
N ASN A 165 1.63 9.05 -1.53
CA ASN A 165 3.09 9.01 -1.42
C ASN A 165 3.80 8.77 -2.78
N PHE A 166 3.08 8.64 -3.90
CA PHE A 166 3.68 8.49 -5.22
C PHE A 166 4.62 9.65 -5.59
N LYS A 167 4.36 10.87 -5.13
CA LYS A 167 5.25 12.03 -5.28
C LYS A 167 6.64 11.87 -4.66
N LYS A 168 6.83 10.87 -3.80
CA LYS A 168 8.11 10.53 -3.18
C LYS A 168 8.77 9.29 -3.78
N ILE A 169 8.07 8.58 -4.67
CA ILE A 169 8.60 7.38 -5.33
C ILE A 169 9.49 7.83 -6.49
N VAL A 170 10.73 7.40 -6.45
CA VAL A 170 11.75 7.62 -7.48
C VAL A 170 12.39 6.27 -7.84
N GLU A 171 13.24 6.24 -8.86
CA GLU A 171 14.05 5.06 -9.19
C GLU A 171 14.81 4.55 -7.95
N GLY A 172 14.75 3.24 -7.71
CA GLY A 172 15.30 2.58 -6.53
C GLY A 172 14.36 2.53 -5.31
N SER A 173 13.24 3.26 -5.32
CA SER A 173 12.26 3.22 -4.21
C SER A 173 11.63 1.86 -4.10
N LYS A 174 11.47 1.41 -2.85
CA LYS A 174 10.75 0.17 -2.51
C LYS A 174 9.29 0.46 -2.22
N VAL A 175 8.39 -0.34 -2.79
CA VAL A 175 6.94 -0.22 -2.62
C VAL A 175 6.32 -1.56 -2.24
N ASN A 176 5.28 -1.53 -1.45
CA ASN A 176 4.48 -2.71 -1.13
C ASN A 176 3.58 -3.06 -2.30
N LEU A 177 3.55 -4.33 -2.72
CA LEU A 177 2.61 -4.84 -3.71
C LEU A 177 1.63 -5.82 -3.07
N GLU A 178 0.35 -5.66 -3.40
CA GLU A 178 -0.67 -6.68 -3.21
C GLU A 178 -1.29 -6.98 -4.57
N PHE A 179 -1.15 -8.23 -5.03
CA PHE A 179 -1.75 -8.70 -6.28
C PHE A 179 -3.24 -8.96 -6.09
N ASP A 180 -4.02 -8.80 -7.17
CA ASP A 180 -5.46 -9.03 -7.10
C ASP A 180 -5.76 -10.45 -6.60
N ILE A 181 -6.56 -10.52 -5.55
CA ILE A 181 -6.91 -11.78 -4.86
C ILE A 181 -7.57 -12.78 -5.81
N LEU A 182 -8.33 -12.32 -6.80
CA LEU A 182 -8.94 -13.18 -7.81
C LEU A 182 -7.89 -13.94 -8.61
N GLY A 183 -6.82 -13.26 -9.04
CA GLY A 183 -5.70 -13.89 -9.74
C GLY A 183 -5.00 -14.94 -8.91
N LYS A 184 -4.82 -14.70 -7.60
CA LYS A 184 -4.22 -15.66 -6.67
C LYS A 184 -5.05 -16.94 -6.51
N TYR A 185 -6.35 -16.82 -6.36
CA TYR A 185 -7.25 -18.00 -6.26
C TYR A 185 -7.30 -18.79 -7.55
N ILE A 186 -7.45 -18.12 -8.70
CA ILE A 186 -7.49 -18.77 -10.02
C ILE A 186 -6.19 -19.53 -10.27
N SER A 187 -5.03 -18.89 -10.06
CA SER A 187 -3.71 -19.52 -10.25
C SER A 187 -3.53 -20.75 -9.36
N LYS A 188 -4.03 -20.70 -8.11
CA LYS A 188 -3.95 -21.84 -7.18
C LYS A 188 -4.85 -23.01 -7.60
N LEU A 189 -6.00 -22.73 -8.18
CA LEU A 189 -6.94 -23.75 -8.67
C LEU A 189 -6.39 -24.46 -9.91
N ILE A 190 -5.83 -23.71 -10.87
CA ILE A 190 -5.27 -24.27 -12.10
C ILE A 190 -4.04 -25.15 -11.82
N LYS A 191 -3.19 -24.77 -10.87
CA LYS A 191 -1.99 -25.57 -10.48
C LYS A 191 -2.29 -26.88 -9.78
N LYS A 192 -3.55 -27.14 -9.42
CA LYS A 192 -3.99 -28.40 -8.75
C LYS A 192 -4.44 -29.47 -9.74
N HIS A 193 -4.50 -29.16 -11.00
CA HIS A 193 -4.75 -30.06 -12.13
C HIS A 193 -3.53 -30.14 -13.03
#